data_15e056a09e3efa5e8d16e15c804bf50a
#
_entry.id   15e056a09e3efa5e8d16e15c804bf50a
#
_cell.length_a   1.000
_cell.length_b   1.000
_cell.length_c   1.000
_cell.angle_alpha   90.00
_cell.angle_beta   90.00
_cell.angle_gamma   90.00
#
_symmetry.space_group_name_H-M   'P 1'
#
loop_
_entity.id
_entity.type
_entity.pdbx_description
1 polymer ?
#
loop_
_entity_poly.entity_id
_entity_poly.type
_entity_poly.pdbx_seq_one_letter_code
_entity_poly.pdbx_strand_id
1 'polypeptide(L)'
;MSDNQSLKLRGIIFDVDGTLADTEEIHRIAFNRTFQEFDLDWHWSEEKYVELLSISGGKERMTKFGSTLQKEFRTENAFQTLISDMHKRKNVIYRQALSEKKINLRPGVLRLLDELINEKVSLNIATSSSLENVDTLLKHNLGSDWMKLFDVVESSDTTKEKKPNPAVYKNVLRRSSLNVEHVMAIEDTQNGLTAAVLASLKTIITTHPMTSKNVFQESCLVIDCMGEPNRPFEVATGKNFGHNYLNLSLLEKLLNQ
;
A
#
# COMPACT_ATOMS: atom_id res chain seq x y z
N MET A 1 -2.69 -17.11 38.62
CA MET A 1 -3.00 -17.47 37.23
C MET A 1 -3.46 -16.20 36.57
N SER A 2 -2.61 -15.57 35.76
CA SER A 2 -2.98 -14.37 35.03
C SER A 2 -4.00 -14.77 33.97
N ASP A 3 -5.22 -14.24 34.06
CA ASP A 3 -6.19 -14.28 32.97
C ASP A 3 -5.51 -13.71 31.72
N ASN A 4 -5.10 -14.62 30.84
CA ASN A 4 -4.58 -14.25 29.53
C ASN A 4 -5.81 -13.85 28.68
N GLN A 5 -6.32 -12.61 28.93
CA GLN A 5 -7.41 -12.08 28.14
C GLN A 5 -6.93 -11.95 26.69
N SER A 6 -7.56 -12.69 25.79
CA SER A 6 -7.32 -12.60 24.35
C SER A 6 -7.45 -11.14 23.89
N LEU A 7 -6.46 -10.66 23.18
CA LEU A 7 -6.48 -9.29 22.61
C LEU A 7 -7.62 -9.19 21.59
N LYS A 8 -8.40 -8.13 21.69
CA LYS A 8 -9.42 -7.79 20.69
C LYS A 8 -8.85 -6.82 19.68
N LEU A 9 -9.14 -7.05 18.41
CA LEU A 9 -8.80 -6.11 17.35
C LEU A 9 -9.59 -4.79 17.52
N ARG A 10 -8.90 -3.66 17.46
CA ARG A 10 -9.51 -2.33 17.58
C ARG A 10 -9.27 -1.46 16.34
N GLY A 11 -8.27 -1.81 15.54
CA GLY A 11 -7.98 -1.07 14.34
C GLY A 11 -7.20 -1.87 13.29
N ILE A 12 -7.41 -1.52 12.04
CA ILE A 12 -6.62 -1.96 10.89
C ILE A 12 -6.05 -0.73 10.19
N ILE A 13 -4.79 -0.84 9.77
CA ILE A 13 -4.13 0.15 8.94
C ILE A 13 -3.84 -0.49 7.58
N PHE A 14 -4.46 0.05 6.53
CA PHE A 14 -4.28 -0.42 5.17
C PHE A 14 -3.25 0.41 4.43
N ASP A 15 -2.34 -0.23 3.70
CA ASP A 15 -1.75 0.39 2.53
C ASP A 15 -2.81 0.44 1.39
N VAL A 16 -2.52 1.17 0.31
CA VAL A 16 -3.48 1.40 -0.79
C VAL A 16 -3.05 0.72 -2.08
N ASP A 17 -1.92 1.14 -2.66
CA ASP A 17 -1.45 0.69 -3.97
C ASP A 17 -0.88 -0.73 -3.88
N GLY A 18 -1.49 -1.69 -4.59
CA GLY A 18 -1.16 -3.12 -4.47
C GLY A 18 -1.89 -3.83 -3.33
N THR A 19 -2.38 -3.11 -2.31
CA THR A 19 -3.11 -3.66 -1.17
C THR A 19 -4.62 -3.58 -1.34
N LEU A 20 -5.20 -2.39 -1.43
CA LEU A 20 -6.64 -2.21 -1.66
C LEU A 20 -7.01 -2.40 -3.12
N ALA A 21 -6.17 -1.97 -4.05
CA ALA A 21 -6.37 -2.09 -5.49
C ALA A 21 -5.05 -2.41 -6.20
N ASP A 22 -5.12 -3.18 -7.28
CA ASP A 22 -3.96 -3.53 -8.10
C ASP A 22 -3.65 -2.39 -9.08
N THR A 23 -2.86 -1.43 -8.62
CA THR A 23 -2.55 -0.18 -9.34
C THR A 23 -1.14 -0.14 -9.93
N GLU A 24 -0.27 -1.11 -9.62
CA GLU A 24 1.16 -1.03 -9.96
C GLU A 24 1.42 -1.01 -11.48
N GLU A 25 0.67 -1.77 -12.27
CA GLU A 25 0.81 -1.73 -13.73
C GLU A 25 0.41 -0.35 -14.30
N ILE A 26 -0.58 0.30 -13.71
CA ILE A 26 -0.98 1.65 -14.14
C ILE A 26 0.10 2.65 -13.78
N HIS A 27 0.73 2.49 -12.62
CA HIS A 27 1.88 3.31 -12.24
C HIS A 27 3.02 3.15 -13.25
N ARG A 28 3.38 1.93 -13.64
CA ARG A 28 4.43 1.64 -14.62
C ARG A 28 4.14 2.29 -15.99
N ILE A 29 2.92 2.12 -16.48
CA ILE A 29 2.48 2.75 -17.74
C ILE A 29 2.55 4.27 -17.65
N ALA A 30 2.12 4.87 -16.52
CA ALA A 30 2.16 6.31 -16.34
C ALA A 30 3.61 6.85 -16.30
N PHE A 31 4.57 6.12 -15.72
CA PHE A 31 5.98 6.46 -15.77
C PHE A 31 6.51 6.44 -17.21
N ASN A 32 6.30 5.35 -17.94
CA ASN A 32 6.80 5.21 -19.31
C ASN A 32 6.22 6.29 -20.23
N ARG A 33 4.93 6.60 -20.11
CA ARG A 33 4.32 7.70 -20.85
C ARG A 33 4.92 9.06 -20.50
N THR A 34 5.21 9.28 -19.21
CA THR A 34 5.89 10.50 -18.77
C THR A 34 7.28 10.62 -19.38
N PHE A 35 8.07 9.55 -19.42
CA PHE A 35 9.40 9.56 -20.02
C PHE A 35 9.35 9.93 -21.50
N GLN A 36 8.39 9.41 -22.25
CA GLN A 36 8.14 9.75 -23.66
C GLN A 36 7.76 11.22 -23.83
N GLU A 37 6.87 11.78 -22.99
CA GLU A 37 6.46 13.18 -23.07
C GLU A 37 7.60 14.16 -22.72
N PHE A 38 8.65 13.68 -22.04
CA PHE A 38 9.86 14.47 -21.72
C PHE A 38 11.04 14.16 -22.63
N ASP A 39 10.81 13.47 -23.76
CA ASP A 39 11.83 13.10 -24.76
C ASP A 39 13.03 12.34 -24.15
N LEU A 40 12.75 11.47 -23.15
CA LEU A 40 13.77 10.63 -22.52
C LEU A 40 13.73 9.21 -23.08
N ASP A 41 14.92 8.62 -23.31
CA ASP A 41 15.06 7.21 -23.72
C ASP A 41 14.79 6.24 -22.57
N TRP A 42 14.18 6.70 -21.48
CA TRP A 42 13.88 5.89 -20.33
C TRP A 42 12.69 4.99 -20.61
N HIS A 43 12.86 3.73 -20.27
CA HIS A 43 11.77 2.75 -20.34
C HIS A 43 11.88 1.75 -19.21
N TRP A 44 10.79 1.54 -18.48
CA TRP A 44 10.69 0.52 -17.47
C TRP A 44 9.86 -0.65 -18.00
N SER A 45 10.54 -1.77 -18.34
CA SER A 45 9.87 -3.06 -18.54
C SER A 45 9.21 -3.50 -17.22
N GLU A 46 8.40 -4.55 -17.26
CA GLU A 46 7.80 -5.11 -16.05
C GLU A 46 8.89 -5.58 -15.07
N GLU A 47 9.91 -6.30 -15.55
CA GLU A 47 11.03 -6.78 -14.73
C GLU A 47 11.79 -5.61 -14.09
N LYS A 48 12.09 -4.55 -14.85
CA LYS A 48 12.76 -3.36 -14.31
C LYS A 48 11.89 -2.65 -13.28
N TYR A 49 10.58 -2.61 -13.49
CA TYR A 49 9.67 -1.99 -12.54
C TYR A 49 9.60 -2.78 -11.23
N VAL A 50 9.54 -4.12 -11.31
CA VAL A 50 9.59 -5.01 -10.13
C VAL A 50 10.87 -4.76 -9.31
N GLU A 51 12.04 -4.64 -9.97
CA GLU A 51 13.29 -4.28 -9.28
C GLU A 51 13.17 -2.93 -8.55
N LEU A 52 12.56 -1.94 -9.22
CA LEU A 52 12.39 -0.59 -8.70
C LEU A 52 11.34 -0.49 -7.58
N LEU A 53 10.46 -1.48 -7.39
CA LEU A 53 9.53 -1.55 -6.26
C LEU A 53 10.25 -1.64 -4.91
N SER A 54 11.51 -2.04 -4.89
CA SER A 54 12.38 -1.96 -3.71
C SER A 54 12.59 -0.53 -3.20
N ILE A 55 12.25 0.49 -4.01
CA ILE A 55 12.37 1.91 -3.67
C ILE A 55 10.97 2.50 -3.52
N SER A 56 10.61 2.93 -2.32
CA SER A 56 9.33 3.59 -2.07
C SER A 56 9.34 5.04 -2.58
N GLY A 57 8.24 5.41 -3.25
CA GLY A 57 8.07 6.75 -3.80
C GLY A 57 8.49 6.85 -5.27
N GLY A 58 7.59 7.43 -6.08
CA GLY A 58 7.80 7.55 -7.52
C GLY A 58 8.93 8.51 -7.89
N LYS A 59 9.10 9.56 -7.11
CA LYS A 59 10.19 10.54 -7.30
C LYS A 59 11.55 9.89 -7.00
N GLU A 60 11.62 9.13 -5.93
CA GLU A 60 12.81 8.41 -5.49
C GLU A 60 13.22 7.32 -6.50
N ARG A 61 12.25 6.58 -7.06
CA ARG A 61 12.48 5.61 -8.15
C ARG A 61 13.09 6.26 -9.37
N MET A 62 12.51 7.37 -9.86
CA MET A 62 13.04 8.11 -11.02
C MET A 62 14.43 8.68 -10.74
N THR A 63 14.67 9.24 -9.55
CA THR A 63 15.98 9.75 -9.14
C THR A 63 17.04 8.64 -9.18
N LYS A 64 16.73 7.49 -8.55
CA LYS A 64 17.65 6.34 -8.52
C LYS A 64 17.92 5.83 -9.93
N PHE A 65 16.90 5.65 -10.75
CA PHE A 65 17.06 5.16 -12.12
C PHE A 65 17.87 6.14 -12.96
N GLY A 66 17.53 7.43 -12.95
CA GLY A 66 18.25 8.45 -13.72
C GLY A 66 19.70 8.59 -13.32
N SER A 67 20.02 8.44 -12.02
CA SER A 67 21.41 8.46 -11.55
C SER A 67 22.26 7.29 -12.04
N THR A 68 21.65 6.16 -12.45
CA THR A 68 22.37 5.00 -12.98
C THR A 68 22.72 5.12 -14.47
N LEU A 69 22.09 6.05 -15.20
CA LEU A 69 22.23 6.15 -16.65
C LEU A 69 23.43 6.98 -17.12
N GLN A 70 24.27 7.47 -16.20
CA GLN A 70 25.46 8.26 -16.49
C GLN A 70 25.27 9.42 -17.51
N LYS A 71 24.00 9.82 -17.76
CA LYS A 71 23.71 11.01 -18.57
C LYS A 71 24.11 12.23 -17.74
N GLU A 72 25.03 13.03 -18.25
CA GLU A 72 25.45 14.29 -17.65
C GLU A 72 24.29 15.28 -17.68
N PHE A 73 23.52 15.30 -16.62
CA PHE A 73 22.66 16.44 -16.35
C PHE A 73 23.56 17.63 -16.03
N ARG A 74 23.33 18.78 -16.67
CA ARG A 74 24.19 19.96 -16.55
C ARG A 74 24.49 20.37 -15.10
N THR A 75 23.56 20.14 -14.19
CA THR A 75 23.72 20.35 -12.75
C THR A 75 22.78 19.44 -11.98
N GLU A 76 23.09 19.16 -10.70
CA GLU A 76 22.19 18.43 -9.78
C GLU A 76 20.82 19.13 -9.66
N ASN A 77 20.80 20.46 -9.59
CA ASN A 77 19.53 21.21 -9.51
C ASN A 77 18.65 21.02 -10.76
N ALA A 78 19.26 20.99 -11.96
CA ALA A 78 18.51 20.73 -13.20
C ALA A 78 17.91 19.33 -13.20
N PHE A 79 18.66 18.33 -12.71
CA PHE A 79 18.17 16.96 -12.58
C PHE A 79 17.00 16.87 -11.58
N GLN A 80 17.13 17.46 -10.40
CA GLN A 80 16.08 17.44 -9.38
C GLN A 80 14.82 18.17 -9.84
N THR A 81 14.97 19.25 -10.60
CA THR A 81 13.83 19.97 -11.21
C THR A 81 13.11 19.09 -12.23
N LEU A 82 13.86 18.46 -13.14
CA LEU A 82 13.32 17.52 -14.12
C LEU A 82 12.54 16.38 -13.45
N ILE A 83 13.13 15.72 -12.45
CA ILE A 83 12.47 14.65 -11.68
C ILE A 83 11.18 15.15 -11.03
N SER A 84 11.20 16.36 -10.46
CA SER A 84 10.01 16.95 -9.83
C SER A 84 8.88 17.18 -10.84
N ASP A 85 9.20 17.72 -12.01
CA ASP A 85 8.19 18.03 -13.04
C ASP A 85 7.66 16.73 -13.69
N MET A 86 8.54 15.77 -13.98
CA MET A 86 8.12 14.43 -14.40
C MET A 86 7.18 13.78 -13.39
N HIS A 87 7.49 13.87 -12.09
CA HIS A 87 6.65 13.26 -11.05
C HIS A 87 5.26 13.90 -11.01
N LYS A 88 5.17 15.23 -11.11
CA LYS A 88 3.88 15.93 -11.22
C LYS A 88 3.09 15.44 -12.45
N ARG A 89 3.75 15.39 -13.61
CA ARG A 89 3.12 14.95 -14.86
C ARG A 89 2.66 13.50 -14.80
N LYS A 90 3.51 12.60 -14.26
CA LYS A 90 3.18 11.19 -14.03
C LYS A 90 1.91 11.04 -13.21
N ASN A 91 1.75 11.81 -12.15
CA ASN A 91 0.55 11.75 -11.31
C ASN A 91 -0.71 12.17 -12.06
N VAL A 92 -0.64 13.18 -12.93
CA VAL A 92 -1.76 13.56 -13.81
C VAL A 92 -2.15 12.40 -14.74
N ILE A 93 -1.16 11.79 -15.41
CA ILE A 93 -1.38 10.65 -16.31
C ILE A 93 -1.97 9.44 -15.54
N TYR A 94 -1.45 9.16 -14.35
CA TYR A 94 -1.93 8.08 -13.49
C TYR A 94 -3.41 8.28 -13.12
N ARG A 95 -3.80 9.46 -12.66
CA ARG A 95 -5.20 9.74 -12.30
C ARG A 95 -6.15 9.68 -13.51
N GLN A 96 -5.71 10.14 -14.68
CA GLN A 96 -6.46 9.95 -15.92
C GLN A 96 -6.69 8.46 -16.19
N ALA A 97 -5.63 7.65 -16.13
CA ALA A 97 -5.72 6.22 -16.37
C ALA A 97 -6.61 5.49 -15.34
N LEU A 98 -6.58 5.90 -14.06
CA LEU A 98 -7.51 5.39 -13.05
C LEU A 98 -8.97 5.69 -13.39
N SER A 99 -9.25 6.93 -13.81
CA SER A 99 -10.60 7.34 -14.17
C SER A 99 -11.14 6.64 -15.42
N GLU A 100 -10.27 6.40 -16.40
CA GLU A 100 -10.62 5.73 -17.66
C GLU A 100 -10.80 4.20 -17.48
N LYS A 101 -9.89 3.55 -16.74
CA LYS A 101 -9.86 2.09 -16.59
C LYS A 101 -10.79 1.56 -15.51
N LYS A 102 -11.34 2.42 -14.66
CA LYS A 102 -12.24 2.02 -13.56
C LYS A 102 -11.66 0.85 -12.74
N ILE A 103 -10.50 1.07 -12.15
CA ILE A 103 -9.84 0.03 -11.36
C ILE A 103 -10.66 -0.30 -10.12
N ASN A 104 -11.03 -1.56 -10.00
CA ASN A 104 -11.79 -2.08 -8.88
C ASN A 104 -10.87 -2.40 -7.69
N LEU A 105 -11.46 -2.42 -6.50
CA LEU A 105 -10.78 -2.96 -5.32
C LEU A 105 -10.53 -4.46 -5.50
N ARG A 106 -9.50 -4.94 -4.84
CA ARG A 106 -9.10 -6.36 -4.88
C ARG A 106 -10.15 -7.24 -4.18
N PRO A 107 -10.21 -8.55 -4.52
CA PRO A 107 -11.18 -9.46 -3.93
C PRO A 107 -11.11 -9.46 -2.42
N GLY A 108 -12.27 -9.37 -1.76
CA GLY A 108 -12.43 -9.38 -0.32
C GLY A 108 -12.29 -8.02 0.37
N VAL A 109 -11.80 -6.97 -0.33
CA VAL A 109 -11.60 -5.65 0.29
C VAL A 109 -12.93 -5.04 0.74
N LEU A 110 -13.91 -4.90 -0.15
CA LEU A 110 -15.21 -4.31 0.20
C LEU A 110 -15.88 -5.06 1.35
N ARG A 111 -15.95 -6.38 1.25
CA ARG A 111 -16.54 -7.23 2.30
C ARG A 111 -15.85 -7.05 3.64
N LEU A 112 -14.50 -7.02 3.66
CA LEU A 112 -13.75 -6.83 4.91
C LEU A 112 -13.97 -5.44 5.49
N LEU A 113 -13.97 -4.39 4.68
CA LEU A 113 -14.28 -3.03 5.16
C LEU A 113 -15.67 -2.97 5.80
N ASP A 114 -16.70 -3.52 5.13
CA ASP A 114 -18.07 -3.55 5.65
C ASP A 114 -18.17 -4.33 6.96
N GLU A 115 -17.53 -5.50 7.06
CA GLU A 115 -17.50 -6.29 8.29
C GLU A 115 -16.86 -5.51 9.44
N LEU A 116 -15.69 -4.92 9.21
CA LEU A 116 -14.95 -4.19 10.25
C LEU A 116 -15.69 -2.93 10.71
N ILE A 117 -16.37 -2.22 9.82
CA ILE A 117 -17.24 -1.07 10.15
C ILE A 117 -18.38 -1.52 11.06
N ASN A 118 -19.08 -2.59 10.71
CA ASN A 118 -20.19 -3.12 11.50
C ASN A 118 -19.75 -3.58 12.90
N GLU A 119 -18.55 -4.09 13.02
CA GLU A 119 -17.92 -4.52 14.29
C GLU A 119 -17.22 -3.37 15.03
N LYS A 120 -17.30 -2.14 14.53
CA LYS A 120 -16.71 -0.93 15.14
C LYS A 120 -15.19 -1.01 15.30
N VAL A 121 -14.52 -1.67 14.36
CA VAL A 121 -13.07 -1.65 14.25
C VAL A 121 -12.65 -0.42 13.45
N SER A 122 -11.72 0.36 13.99
CA SER A 122 -11.18 1.57 13.36
C SER A 122 -10.46 1.22 12.05
N LEU A 123 -10.86 1.87 10.96
CA LEU A 123 -10.19 1.75 9.67
C LEU A 123 -9.25 2.93 9.47
N ASN A 124 -8.05 2.66 9.01
CA ASN A 124 -7.03 3.67 8.80
C ASN A 124 -6.23 3.40 7.53
N ILE A 125 -5.65 4.43 6.95
CA ILE A 125 -4.78 4.34 5.77
C ILE A 125 -3.38 4.85 6.10
N ALA A 126 -2.36 4.13 5.64
CA ALA A 126 -0.96 4.51 5.65
C ALA A 126 -0.34 4.24 4.28
N THR A 127 -0.19 5.25 3.43
CA THR A 127 0.30 5.09 2.06
C THR A 127 1.46 6.03 1.71
N SER A 128 2.30 5.61 0.75
CA SER A 128 3.32 6.46 0.11
C SER A 128 2.78 7.26 -1.08
N SER A 129 1.53 7.06 -1.45
CA SER A 129 0.83 7.80 -2.50
C SER A 129 0.39 9.18 -2.02
N SER A 130 0.14 10.12 -2.96
CA SER A 130 -0.49 11.39 -2.63
C SER A 130 -1.98 11.21 -2.34
N LEU A 131 -2.53 12.09 -1.49
CA LEU A 131 -3.95 12.06 -1.17
C LEU A 131 -4.84 12.18 -2.40
N GLU A 132 -4.41 12.98 -3.40
CA GLU A 132 -5.15 13.16 -4.65
C GLU A 132 -5.22 11.87 -5.48
N ASN A 133 -4.16 11.05 -5.49
CA ASN A 133 -4.16 9.73 -6.13
C ASN A 133 -5.11 8.76 -5.41
N VAL A 134 -5.04 8.74 -4.07
CA VAL A 134 -5.92 7.93 -3.21
C VAL A 134 -7.39 8.33 -3.40
N ASP A 135 -7.68 9.65 -3.41
CA ASP A 135 -9.03 10.18 -3.63
C ASP A 135 -9.60 9.71 -4.98
N THR A 136 -8.80 9.82 -6.04
CA THR A 136 -9.23 9.37 -7.38
C THR A 136 -9.60 7.89 -7.40
N LEU A 137 -8.81 7.03 -6.74
CA LEU A 137 -9.05 5.60 -6.67
C LEU A 137 -10.26 5.26 -5.80
N LEU A 138 -10.27 5.77 -4.56
CA LEU A 138 -11.27 5.37 -3.57
C LEU A 138 -12.64 6.01 -3.81
N LYS A 139 -12.68 7.21 -4.36
CA LYS A 139 -13.94 7.87 -4.75
C LYS A 139 -14.71 7.08 -5.82
N HIS A 140 -13.99 6.47 -6.76
CA HIS A 140 -14.60 5.59 -7.75
C HIS A 140 -15.20 4.33 -7.12
N ASN A 141 -14.53 3.76 -6.12
CA ASN A 141 -14.87 2.45 -5.55
C ASN A 141 -15.81 2.54 -4.33
N LEU A 142 -15.67 3.57 -3.51
CA LEU A 142 -16.35 3.74 -2.23
C LEU A 142 -17.28 4.98 -2.19
N GLY A 143 -17.34 5.73 -3.30
CA GLY A 143 -18.15 6.95 -3.39
C GLY A 143 -17.44 8.21 -2.89
N SER A 144 -18.12 9.36 -3.03
CA SER A 144 -17.57 10.68 -2.69
C SER A 144 -17.21 10.86 -1.22
N ASP A 145 -17.84 10.11 -0.35
CA ASP A 145 -17.72 10.20 1.11
C ASP A 145 -16.72 9.17 1.69
N TRP A 146 -15.91 8.52 0.85
CA TRP A 146 -15.00 7.45 1.26
C TRP A 146 -14.11 7.81 2.46
N MET A 147 -13.70 9.07 2.58
CA MET A 147 -12.88 9.53 3.72
C MET A 147 -13.57 9.35 5.08
N LYS A 148 -14.89 9.36 5.12
CA LYS A 148 -15.66 9.18 6.36
C LYS A 148 -15.61 7.73 6.88
N LEU A 149 -15.17 6.79 6.05
CA LEU A 149 -14.98 5.39 6.42
C LEU A 149 -13.69 5.15 7.20
N PHE A 150 -12.75 6.09 7.12
CA PHE A 150 -11.42 5.97 7.71
C PHE A 150 -11.21 7.05 8.77
N ASP A 151 -10.82 6.63 9.99
CA ASP A 151 -10.58 7.55 11.10
C ASP A 151 -9.32 8.39 10.87
N VAL A 152 -8.28 7.79 10.29
CA VAL A 152 -7.03 8.47 9.96
C VAL A 152 -6.57 8.06 8.55
N VAL A 153 -6.21 9.06 7.75
CA VAL A 153 -5.54 8.87 6.46
C VAL A 153 -4.19 9.61 6.52
N GLU A 154 -3.10 8.83 6.44
CA GLU A 154 -1.73 9.31 6.27
C GLU A 154 -1.25 9.00 4.87
N SER A 155 -0.71 10.02 4.20
CA SER A 155 -0.27 9.97 2.80
C SER A 155 1.10 10.62 2.65
N SER A 156 1.63 10.64 1.43
CA SER A 156 2.87 11.39 1.14
C SER A 156 2.75 12.89 1.38
N ASP A 157 1.54 13.42 1.50
CA ASP A 157 1.32 14.84 1.73
C ASP A 157 1.39 15.19 3.22
N THR A 158 1.13 14.22 4.10
CA THR A 158 1.15 14.38 5.55
C THR A 158 2.40 13.82 6.23
N THR A 159 3.03 12.80 5.62
CA THR A 159 4.26 12.16 6.11
C THR A 159 5.34 12.24 5.03
N LYS A 160 6.45 12.93 5.34
CA LYS A 160 7.55 13.14 4.38
C LYS A 160 8.41 11.89 4.19
N GLU A 161 8.67 11.18 5.28
CA GLU A 161 9.48 9.98 5.30
C GLU A 161 8.72 8.83 4.61
N LYS A 162 9.40 8.20 3.65
CA LYS A 162 8.82 7.07 2.90
C LYS A 162 9.10 5.74 3.59
N LYS A 163 8.20 4.75 3.42
CA LYS A 163 8.48 3.36 3.75
C LYS A 163 9.84 2.96 3.11
N PRO A 164 10.73 2.26 3.81
CA PRO A 164 10.53 1.49 5.04
C PRO A 164 10.63 2.28 6.35
N ASN A 165 10.69 3.62 6.32
CA ASN A 165 10.62 4.39 7.56
C ASN A 165 9.22 4.21 8.21
N PRO A 166 9.14 3.95 9.53
CA PRO A 166 7.87 3.67 10.20
C PRO A 166 6.98 4.91 10.43
N ALA A 167 7.41 6.10 10.05
CA ALA A 167 6.75 7.37 10.38
C ALA A 167 5.27 7.39 9.99
N VAL A 168 4.91 6.88 8.80
CA VAL A 168 3.53 6.87 8.33
C VAL A 168 2.63 6.03 9.25
N TYR A 169 3.08 4.86 9.70
CA TYR A 169 2.33 4.01 10.64
C TYR A 169 2.27 4.60 12.04
N LYS A 170 3.40 5.13 12.55
CA LYS A 170 3.46 5.82 13.85
C LYS A 170 2.55 7.04 13.90
N ASN A 171 2.44 7.79 12.80
CA ASN A 171 1.53 8.92 12.69
C ASN A 171 0.07 8.47 12.75
N VAL A 172 -0.30 7.38 12.06
CA VAL A 172 -1.65 6.80 12.17
C VAL A 172 -1.95 6.41 13.62
N LEU A 173 -1.08 5.62 14.26
CA LEU A 173 -1.27 5.18 15.66
C LEU A 173 -1.44 6.38 16.61
N ARG A 174 -0.61 7.41 16.47
CA ARG A 174 -0.67 8.61 17.29
C ARG A 174 -1.99 9.38 17.07
N ARG A 175 -2.45 9.53 15.82
CA ARG A 175 -3.67 10.28 15.49
C ARG A 175 -4.95 9.55 15.84
N SER A 176 -4.97 8.23 15.67
CA SER A 176 -6.10 7.38 16.06
C SER A 176 -6.18 7.12 17.57
N SER A 177 -5.11 7.41 18.32
CA SER A 177 -5.01 7.12 19.76
C SER A 177 -5.20 5.63 20.09
N LEU A 178 -4.94 4.73 19.10
CA LEU A 178 -5.06 3.30 19.30
C LEU A 178 -3.78 2.72 19.93
N ASN A 179 -3.95 1.78 20.86
CA ASN A 179 -2.82 0.99 21.36
C ASN A 179 -2.40 -0.02 20.28
N VAL A 180 -1.10 -0.03 19.95
CA VAL A 180 -0.51 -0.85 18.90
C VAL A 180 -0.81 -2.35 19.08
N GLU A 181 -0.91 -2.85 20.31
CA GLU A 181 -1.24 -4.25 20.60
C GLU A 181 -2.62 -4.69 20.09
N HIS A 182 -3.51 -3.74 19.80
CA HIS A 182 -4.85 -3.97 19.28
C HIS A 182 -5.01 -3.60 17.81
N VAL A 183 -3.89 -3.37 17.08
CA VAL A 183 -3.89 -2.90 15.70
C VAL A 183 -3.06 -3.83 14.82
N MET A 184 -3.53 -4.09 13.62
CA MET A 184 -2.76 -4.80 12.59
C MET A 184 -2.61 -3.94 11.35
N ALA A 185 -1.59 -4.23 10.54
CA ALA A 185 -1.41 -3.65 9.22
C ALA A 185 -1.68 -4.67 8.11
N ILE A 186 -2.15 -4.20 6.95
CA ILE A 186 -2.25 -4.99 5.72
C ILE A 186 -1.46 -4.26 4.63
N GLU A 187 -0.53 -4.98 4.01
CA GLU A 187 0.48 -4.48 3.09
C GLU A 187 0.68 -5.43 1.91
N ASP A 188 1.51 -5.02 0.93
CA ASP A 188 1.84 -5.81 -0.26
C ASP A 188 3.35 -5.83 -0.57
N THR A 189 4.14 -4.93 0.05
CA THR A 189 5.57 -4.75 -0.26
C THR A 189 6.47 -5.03 0.94
N GLN A 190 7.76 -5.36 0.65
CA GLN A 190 8.78 -5.50 1.71
C GLN A 190 9.04 -4.19 2.45
N ASN A 191 9.03 -3.06 1.74
CA ASN A 191 9.21 -1.75 2.38
C ASN A 191 8.06 -1.41 3.33
N GLY A 192 6.84 -1.76 2.94
CA GLY A 192 5.66 -1.58 3.78
C GLY A 192 5.67 -2.49 4.99
N LEU A 193 5.98 -3.78 4.81
CA LEU A 193 6.17 -4.73 5.91
C LEU A 193 7.20 -4.22 6.91
N THR A 194 8.39 -3.83 6.43
CA THR A 194 9.45 -3.31 7.31
C THR A 194 8.99 -2.07 8.07
N ALA A 195 8.30 -1.13 7.41
CA ALA A 195 7.78 0.07 8.06
C ALA A 195 6.75 -0.25 9.16
N ALA A 196 5.84 -1.20 8.91
CA ALA A 196 4.82 -1.63 9.85
C ALA A 196 5.44 -2.37 11.06
N VAL A 197 6.39 -3.29 10.81
CA VAL A 197 7.13 -4.01 11.85
C VAL A 197 7.93 -3.05 12.74
N LEU A 198 8.62 -2.06 12.15
CA LEU A 198 9.33 -1.01 12.90
C LEU A 198 8.38 -0.08 13.68
N ALA A 199 7.10 -0.10 13.37
CA ALA A 199 6.04 0.51 14.17
C ALA A 199 5.38 -0.46 15.16
N SER A 200 5.96 -1.67 15.33
CA SER A 200 5.48 -2.75 16.21
C SER A 200 4.11 -3.32 15.83
N LEU A 201 3.73 -3.24 14.55
CA LEU A 201 2.47 -3.77 14.05
C LEU A 201 2.64 -5.21 13.54
N LYS A 202 1.74 -6.12 13.94
CA LYS A 202 1.55 -7.38 13.25
C LYS A 202 0.98 -7.11 11.87
N THR A 203 1.59 -7.73 10.85
CA THR A 203 1.31 -7.37 9.46
C THR A 203 0.93 -8.58 8.63
N ILE A 204 -0.16 -8.45 7.88
CA ILE A 204 -0.59 -9.39 6.84
C ILE A 204 -0.10 -8.84 5.50
N ILE A 205 0.38 -9.72 4.63
CA ILE A 205 0.74 -9.38 3.26
C ILE A 205 -0.30 -9.94 2.29
N THR A 206 -0.76 -9.08 1.38
CA THR A 206 -1.55 -9.49 0.22
C THR A 206 -0.70 -9.30 -1.03
N THR A 207 -0.16 -10.38 -1.59
CA THR A 207 0.69 -10.30 -2.78
C THR A 207 -0.12 -10.01 -4.04
N HIS A 208 0.53 -9.43 -5.03
CA HIS A 208 0.03 -9.25 -6.40
C HIS A 208 1.09 -9.73 -7.40
N PRO A 209 0.83 -9.79 -8.72
CA PRO A 209 1.76 -10.39 -9.68
C PRO A 209 3.21 -9.92 -9.56
N MET A 210 3.43 -8.63 -9.25
CA MET A 210 4.80 -8.06 -9.14
C MET A 210 5.47 -8.33 -7.80
N THR A 211 4.74 -8.78 -6.75
CA THR A 211 5.30 -9.10 -5.43
C THR A 211 5.17 -10.56 -5.02
N SER A 212 4.48 -11.37 -5.82
CA SER A 212 4.18 -12.79 -5.53
C SER A 212 5.42 -13.68 -5.33
N LYS A 213 6.57 -13.29 -5.86
CA LYS A 213 7.84 -14.02 -5.70
C LYS A 213 8.68 -13.55 -4.50
N ASN A 214 8.25 -12.52 -3.80
CA ASN A 214 8.98 -11.98 -2.65
C ASN A 214 8.77 -12.88 -1.41
N VAL A 215 9.77 -12.86 -0.51
CA VAL A 215 9.71 -13.57 0.77
C VAL A 215 9.49 -12.54 1.87
N PHE A 216 8.43 -12.72 2.66
CA PHE A 216 7.98 -11.79 3.70
C PHE A 216 8.12 -12.44 5.10
N GLN A 217 9.35 -12.55 5.59
CA GLN A 217 9.67 -13.33 6.79
C GLN A 217 8.99 -12.84 8.08
N GLU A 218 8.80 -11.52 8.23
CA GLU A 218 8.26 -10.92 9.45
C GLU A 218 6.74 -10.73 9.43
N SER A 219 6.06 -11.21 8.37
CA SER A 219 4.61 -11.16 8.28
C SER A 219 3.97 -12.32 9.08
N CYS A 220 2.78 -12.08 9.63
CA CYS A 220 2.02 -13.14 10.31
C CYS A 220 1.23 -14.04 9.34
N LEU A 221 0.91 -13.54 8.15
CA LEU A 221 0.22 -14.27 7.08
C LEU A 221 0.57 -13.63 5.72
N VAL A 222 0.81 -14.47 4.70
CA VAL A 222 0.98 -14.04 3.30
C VAL A 222 -0.07 -14.74 2.45
N ILE A 223 -0.90 -13.96 1.77
CA ILE A 223 -2.02 -14.40 0.93
C ILE A 223 -2.01 -13.66 -0.41
N ASP A 224 -2.69 -14.19 -1.39
CA ASP A 224 -2.83 -13.58 -2.73
C ASP A 224 -3.87 -12.46 -2.79
N CYS A 225 -4.89 -12.48 -1.93
CA CYS A 225 -5.97 -11.49 -1.82
C CYS A 225 -6.67 -11.61 -0.46
N MET A 226 -7.62 -10.73 -0.14
CA MET A 226 -8.36 -10.81 1.12
C MET A 226 -9.45 -11.91 1.11
N GLY A 227 -9.73 -12.48 -0.06
CA GLY A 227 -10.65 -13.59 -0.26
C GLY A 227 -12.14 -13.24 -0.13
N GLU A 228 -12.97 -14.06 -0.75
CA GLU A 228 -14.42 -14.02 -0.67
C GLU A 228 -14.94 -15.41 -0.30
N PRO A 229 -16.17 -15.56 0.24
CA PRO A 229 -16.73 -16.87 0.55
C PRO A 229 -16.74 -17.84 -0.64
N ASN A 230 -16.95 -17.33 -1.85
CA ASN A 230 -16.96 -18.10 -3.10
C ASN A 230 -15.66 -18.01 -3.92
N ARG A 231 -14.68 -17.25 -3.44
CA ARG A 231 -13.35 -17.12 -4.01
C ARG A 231 -12.31 -17.06 -2.89
N PRO A 232 -11.94 -18.24 -2.33
CA PRO A 232 -10.95 -18.32 -1.25
C PRO A 232 -9.62 -17.66 -1.63
N PHE A 233 -8.92 -17.13 -0.64
CA PHE A 233 -7.52 -16.73 -0.83
C PHE A 233 -6.61 -17.98 -0.89
N GLU A 234 -5.45 -17.82 -1.51
CA GLU A 234 -4.35 -18.77 -1.44
C GLU A 234 -3.33 -18.31 -0.39
N VAL A 235 -2.88 -19.26 0.46
CA VAL A 235 -1.89 -18.98 1.51
C VAL A 235 -0.50 -19.36 1.00
N ALA A 236 0.39 -18.37 0.93
CA ALA A 236 1.81 -18.61 0.63
C ALA A 236 2.60 -18.94 1.91
N THR A 237 2.32 -18.25 3.02
CA THR A 237 3.02 -18.44 4.31
C THR A 237 2.09 -18.07 5.48
N GLY A 238 2.27 -18.74 6.62
CA GLY A 238 1.48 -18.49 7.83
C GLY A 238 0.32 -19.45 8.03
N LYS A 239 -0.48 -19.22 9.07
CA LYS A 239 -1.62 -20.06 9.43
C LYS A 239 -2.93 -19.31 9.21
N ASN A 240 -3.82 -19.87 8.40
CA ASN A 240 -5.16 -19.33 8.17
C ASN A 240 -6.22 -19.83 9.16
N PHE A 241 -5.87 -20.69 10.13
CA PHE A 241 -6.76 -21.25 11.15
C PHE A 241 -8.08 -21.83 10.60
N GLY A 242 -8.04 -22.36 9.36
CA GLY A 242 -9.20 -22.93 8.67
C GLY A 242 -10.13 -21.89 8.02
N HIS A 243 -9.73 -20.61 7.94
CA HIS A 243 -10.46 -19.58 7.21
C HIS A 243 -10.04 -19.53 5.74
N ASN A 244 -11.00 -19.20 4.87
CA ASN A 244 -10.79 -19.10 3.42
C ASN A 244 -10.78 -17.65 2.92
N TYR A 245 -11.05 -16.69 3.80
CA TYR A 245 -11.01 -15.25 3.53
C TYR A 245 -10.69 -14.50 4.84
N LEU A 246 -10.12 -13.30 4.74
CA LEU A 246 -9.90 -12.44 5.88
C LEU A 246 -11.25 -12.01 6.47
N ASN A 247 -11.40 -12.18 7.77
CA ASN A 247 -12.53 -11.73 8.56
C ASN A 247 -12.05 -11.39 9.98
N LEU A 248 -12.90 -10.75 10.78
CA LEU A 248 -12.54 -10.34 12.14
C LEU A 248 -12.03 -11.52 12.98
N SER A 249 -12.67 -12.69 12.88
CA SER A 249 -12.24 -13.88 13.63
C SER A 249 -10.82 -14.33 13.28
N LEU A 250 -10.44 -14.33 12.00
CA LEU A 250 -9.07 -14.66 11.58
C LEU A 250 -8.08 -13.58 12.03
N LEU A 251 -8.44 -12.31 11.89
CA LEU A 251 -7.59 -11.18 12.31
C LEU A 251 -7.30 -11.25 13.81
N GLU A 252 -8.29 -11.55 14.66
CA GLU A 252 -8.10 -11.69 16.09
C GLU A 252 -7.24 -12.92 16.46
N LYS A 253 -7.36 -14.03 15.73
CA LYS A 253 -6.48 -15.19 15.90
C LYS A 253 -5.03 -14.87 15.54
N LEU A 254 -4.80 -14.12 14.46
CA LEU A 254 -3.46 -13.66 14.06
C LEU A 254 -2.89 -12.64 15.05
N LEU A 255 -3.72 -11.76 15.58
CA LEU A 255 -3.32 -10.78 16.59
C LEU A 255 -2.83 -11.46 17.88
N ASN A 256 -3.40 -12.63 18.24
CA ASN A 256 -3.07 -13.38 19.45
C ASN A 256 -2.03 -14.50 19.23
N GLN A 257 -1.44 -14.59 18.06
CA GLN A 257 -0.37 -15.53 17.72
C GLN A 257 1.00 -15.01 18.20
#